data_663c18ee1b63f797fcd5772a06d6855a
#
_entry.id   663c18ee1b63f797fcd5772a06d6855a
#
_cell.length_a   1.000
_cell.length_b   1.000
_cell.length_c   1.000
_cell.angle_alpha   90.00
_cell.angle_beta   90.00
_cell.angle_gamma   90.00
#
_symmetry.space_group_name_H-M   'P 1'
#
loop_
_entity.id
_entity.type
_entity.pdbx_description
1 polymer ?
#
loop_
_entity_poly.entity_id
_entity_poly.type
_entity_poly.pdbx_seq_one_letter_code
_entity_poly.pdbx_strand_id
1 'polypeptide(L)'
;MALIWNISVRAVSNLCKSGRIPGAVKNGKNWEIPDEATKPVDGRISSGEYCKKGMSTDRKSLPIGISDYVRAQSDYYYVDKTMLIKEFLDQKPLVSLFTRPRRFGKTLNMDMLRVYFEKVDEDTSKYFKDKNIWKCGENYRMHQGKYPVIFLTFKDVKFDSWQATVEKIKSLLQEEYGRHQELLSSGKISDYEKAYFNKILSATENEVELSFSLEKLSKMLATHYDQAPIIIIDEYDTPIQEGYSKDFYDEIIGFMRNFFSGAFKDNKNLSYGFLTGILRIAQESIFSGLNNLTVNSVMDEAYDRYFGFTNEEVSKMLEYYGVAEKESELQEWYDGYLFGNEEIYNPWSVINYISKGCIPQAYWVNTGKNEILEDVLKVADEDITEKLYSLIRGDKVLARIDQNVVYRSLTDDPANIYSLLLVAGYLKTTIKELQADGSYLCQVSIPNKEIASVYKSEVLAHLMQIGAVSRTTADKIAESLFLNDYVKLEKAISEYMNKAISFYDTASESFYHGLILGLISMMDNQYKIKSNRESGKGRFDIGLIPRDDKYPGMIMELKWKKNLDDHELTLLANEALCQIHSMEYDSEMKSEGIKKILRFGIAFSGKRVCVKTN
;
A
#
# COMPACT_ATOMS: atom_id res chain seq x y z
N MET A 1 -17.14 -44.37 0.01
CA MET A 1 -15.81 -43.76 -0.26
C MET A 1 -15.80 -42.25 -0.03
N ALA A 2 -16.73 -41.45 -0.57
CA ALA A 2 -16.70 -39.98 -0.36
C ALA A 2 -16.71 -39.58 1.14
N LEU A 3 -17.56 -40.22 1.94
CA LEU A 3 -17.62 -40.01 3.39
C LEU A 3 -16.39 -40.57 4.12
N ILE A 4 -15.90 -41.72 3.74
CA ILE A 4 -14.73 -42.39 4.36
C ILE A 4 -13.46 -41.58 4.11
N TRP A 5 -13.32 -41.00 2.93
CA TRP A 5 -12.13 -40.22 2.56
C TRP A 5 -12.25 -38.73 2.84
N ASN A 6 -13.38 -38.25 3.34
CA ASN A 6 -13.70 -36.85 3.62
C ASN A 6 -13.44 -35.93 2.40
N ILE A 7 -13.98 -36.32 1.24
CA ILE A 7 -13.93 -35.57 -0.02
C ILE A 7 -15.28 -35.60 -0.74
N SER A 8 -15.51 -34.67 -1.66
CA SER A 8 -16.77 -34.63 -2.40
C SER A 8 -16.96 -35.83 -3.33
N VAL A 9 -18.20 -36.21 -3.56
CA VAL A 9 -18.57 -37.31 -4.53
C VAL A 9 -18.00 -37.02 -5.92
N ARG A 10 -17.95 -35.72 -6.32
CA ARG A 10 -17.35 -35.29 -7.59
C ARG A 10 -15.84 -35.54 -7.62
N ALA A 11 -15.15 -35.35 -6.50
CA ALA A 11 -13.71 -35.65 -6.40
C ALA A 11 -13.42 -37.14 -6.53
N VAL A 12 -14.22 -38.00 -5.87
CA VAL A 12 -14.11 -39.45 -6.02
C VAL A 12 -14.35 -39.89 -7.46
N SER A 13 -15.39 -39.38 -8.11
CA SER A 13 -15.68 -39.67 -9.52
C SER A 13 -14.53 -39.26 -10.47
N ASN A 14 -13.87 -38.15 -10.20
CA ASN A 14 -12.71 -37.70 -10.98
C ASN A 14 -11.49 -38.62 -10.78
N LEU A 15 -11.25 -39.09 -9.55
CA LEU A 15 -10.18 -40.05 -9.25
C LEU A 15 -10.42 -41.39 -9.94
N CYS A 16 -11.68 -41.87 -10.01
CA CYS A 16 -12.05 -43.07 -10.78
C CYS A 16 -11.81 -42.85 -12.29
N LYS A 17 -12.27 -41.72 -12.85
CA LYS A 17 -12.09 -41.39 -14.27
C LYS A 17 -10.60 -41.30 -14.68
N SER A 18 -9.75 -40.87 -13.79
CA SER A 18 -8.30 -40.74 -14.03
C SER A 18 -7.52 -42.05 -13.75
N GLY A 19 -8.21 -43.16 -13.43
CA GLY A 19 -7.58 -44.45 -13.15
C GLY A 19 -6.77 -44.51 -11.85
N ARG A 20 -6.90 -43.52 -10.97
CA ARG A 20 -6.13 -43.40 -9.73
C ARG A 20 -6.65 -44.27 -8.58
N ILE A 21 -7.81 -44.92 -8.75
CA ILE A 21 -8.36 -45.88 -7.81
C ILE A 21 -8.27 -47.26 -8.45
N PRO A 22 -7.31 -48.11 -8.05
CA PRO A 22 -7.20 -49.46 -8.59
C PRO A 22 -8.47 -50.27 -8.37
N GLY A 23 -8.92 -51.00 -9.38
CA GLY A 23 -10.10 -51.84 -9.30
C GLY A 23 -11.45 -51.11 -9.39
N ALA A 24 -11.47 -49.78 -9.57
CA ALA A 24 -12.72 -49.06 -9.81
C ALA A 24 -13.26 -49.34 -11.21
N VAL A 25 -14.50 -49.83 -11.30
CA VAL A 25 -15.19 -50.18 -12.56
C VAL A 25 -16.40 -49.27 -12.74
N LYS A 26 -16.63 -48.80 -13.96
CA LYS A 26 -17.78 -47.98 -14.28
C LYS A 26 -18.99 -48.88 -14.64
N ASN A 27 -20.04 -48.80 -13.83
CA ASN A 27 -21.30 -49.52 -14.07
C ASN A 27 -22.42 -48.50 -14.34
N GLY A 28 -22.79 -48.31 -15.60
CA GLY A 28 -23.77 -47.32 -16.02
C GLY A 28 -23.36 -45.87 -15.68
N LYS A 29 -24.15 -45.20 -14.84
CA LYS A 29 -23.87 -43.83 -14.35
C LYS A 29 -23.01 -43.81 -13.08
N ASN A 30 -22.81 -44.93 -12.41
CA ASN A 30 -22.12 -45.04 -11.13
C ASN A 30 -20.76 -45.72 -11.26
N TRP A 31 -19.89 -45.49 -10.27
CA TRP A 31 -18.61 -46.16 -10.10
C TRP A 31 -18.72 -47.17 -8.97
N GLU A 32 -18.35 -48.42 -9.25
CA GLU A 32 -18.13 -49.46 -8.25
C GLU A 32 -16.65 -49.40 -7.84
N ILE A 33 -16.41 -49.20 -6.55
CA ILE A 33 -15.08 -49.06 -5.97
C ILE A 33 -14.91 -50.17 -4.93
N PRO A 34 -13.81 -50.94 -4.98
CA PRO A 34 -13.54 -51.95 -3.97
C PRO A 34 -13.58 -51.37 -2.56
N ASP A 35 -14.16 -52.13 -1.61
CA ASP A 35 -14.28 -51.71 -0.22
C ASP A 35 -12.90 -51.45 0.46
N GLU A 36 -11.88 -52.16 0.00
CA GLU A 36 -10.50 -52.07 0.48
C GLU A 36 -9.71 -50.93 -0.20
N ALA A 37 -10.32 -50.19 -1.12
CA ALA A 37 -9.61 -49.12 -1.83
C ALA A 37 -9.17 -48.02 -0.88
N THR A 38 -7.89 -47.72 -0.89
CA THR A 38 -7.30 -46.61 -0.13
C THR A 38 -7.39 -45.29 -0.90
N LYS A 39 -7.53 -44.16 -0.17
CA LYS A 39 -7.54 -42.85 -0.78
C LYS A 39 -6.22 -42.63 -1.54
N PRO A 40 -6.24 -42.38 -2.86
CA PRO A 40 -5.03 -42.08 -3.61
C PRO A 40 -4.32 -40.85 -3.04
N VAL A 41 -3.00 -40.94 -2.88
CA VAL A 41 -2.17 -39.81 -2.46
C VAL A 41 -2.35 -38.67 -3.47
N ASP A 42 -2.57 -37.44 -3.00
CA ASP A 42 -2.67 -36.29 -3.89
C ASP A 42 -1.38 -36.19 -4.69
N GLY A 43 -1.45 -36.32 -6.02
CA GLY A 43 -0.28 -36.24 -6.91
C GLY A 43 0.50 -34.93 -6.83
N ARG A 44 -0.11 -33.89 -6.26
CA ARG A 44 0.56 -32.65 -5.93
C ARG A 44 1.50 -32.77 -4.71
N ILE A 45 1.31 -33.81 -3.90
CA ILE A 45 2.14 -34.11 -2.71
C ILE A 45 3.23 -35.13 -3.05
N SER A 46 3.03 -35.98 -4.07
CA SER A 46 3.95 -37.08 -4.39
C SER A 46 5.06 -36.74 -5.39
N SER A 47 4.97 -35.62 -6.13
CA SER A 47 5.98 -35.24 -7.13
C SER A 47 7.26 -34.64 -6.55
N GLY A 48 7.31 -34.36 -5.22
CA GLY A 48 8.51 -33.77 -4.60
C GLY A 48 8.93 -32.39 -5.15
N GLU A 49 8.40 -31.99 -6.28
CA GLU A 49 8.71 -30.70 -6.94
C GLU A 49 8.08 -29.50 -6.24
N TYR A 50 7.08 -29.73 -5.38
CA TYR A 50 6.48 -28.72 -4.50
C TYR A 50 6.75 -28.94 -3.01
N CYS A 51 7.59 -29.91 -2.64
CA CYS A 51 8.23 -29.86 -1.35
C CYS A 51 9.21 -28.71 -1.37
N LYS A 52 8.86 -27.60 -0.70
CA LYS A 52 9.78 -26.53 -0.31
C LYS A 52 11.08 -27.22 0.09
N LYS A 53 12.18 -26.99 -0.64
CA LYS A 53 13.52 -27.34 -0.16
C LYS A 53 13.57 -26.84 1.28
N GLY A 54 13.72 -27.74 2.23
CA GLY A 54 13.42 -27.57 3.64
C GLY A 54 13.86 -26.24 4.18
N MET A 55 12.92 -25.41 4.53
CA MET A 55 13.09 -24.53 5.68
C MET A 55 13.33 -25.49 6.85
N SER A 56 14.50 -25.41 7.50
CA SER A 56 14.78 -26.22 8.68
C SER A 56 13.63 -26.03 9.66
N THR A 57 13.20 -27.10 10.33
CA THR A 57 12.12 -27.12 11.31
C THR A 57 12.32 -26.17 12.50
N ASP A 58 13.48 -25.52 12.58
CA ASP A 58 13.91 -24.59 13.64
C ASP A 58 13.73 -23.08 13.31
N ARG A 59 13.27 -22.72 12.12
CA ARG A 59 13.12 -21.29 11.76
C ARG A 59 11.76 -20.76 12.20
N LYS A 60 11.77 -19.60 12.90
CA LYS A 60 10.54 -18.88 13.25
C LYS A 60 9.77 -18.46 12.00
N SER A 61 8.45 -18.52 12.06
CA SER A 61 7.57 -18.02 10.98
C SER A 61 7.63 -16.50 10.88
N LEU A 62 7.24 -15.94 9.73
CA LEU A 62 7.12 -14.49 9.52
C LEU A 62 5.81 -13.96 10.13
N PRO A 63 5.79 -12.76 10.72
CA PRO A 63 4.63 -12.19 11.46
C PRO A 63 3.58 -11.58 10.53
N ILE A 64 3.01 -12.35 9.59
CA ILE A 64 2.03 -11.85 8.64
C ILE A 64 0.72 -11.51 9.36
N GLY A 65 0.35 -10.22 9.35
CA GLY A 65 -0.89 -9.73 9.96
C GLY A 65 -0.85 -9.67 11.49
N ILE A 66 0.30 -9.84 12.10
CA ILE A 66 0.49 -9.73 13.56
C ILE A 66 0.76 -8.27 13.93
N SER A 67 -0.08 -7.72 14.80
CA SER A 67 0.07 -6.36 15.34
C SER A 67 0.34 -6.34 16.85
N ASP A 68 0.26 -7.47 17.52
CA ASP A 68 0.61 -7.67 18.93
C ASP A 68 2.13 -7.87 19.06
N TYR A 69 2.80 -6.99 19.79
CA TYR A 69 4.25 -7.00 19.96
C TYR A 69 4.74 -8.24 20.73
N VAL A 70 4.03 -8.60 21.81
CA VAL A 70 4.42 -9.75 22.65
C VAL A 70 4.42 -11.01 21.79
N ARG A 71 3.37 -11.22 21.01
CA ARG A 71 3.25 -12.35 20.11
C ARG A 71 4.28 -12.29 18.97
N ALA A 72 4.46 -11.11 18.35
CA ALA A 72 5.40 -10.92 17.25
C ALA A 72 6.83 -11.30 17.65
N GLN A 73 7.31 -10.82 18.79
CA GLN A 73 8.68 -11.07 19.26
C GLN A 73 8.88 -12.47 19.83
N SER A 74 7.84 -13.08 20.44
CA SER A 74 7.94 -14.43 21.06
C SER A 74 7.89 -15.54 20.01
N ASP A 75 6.90 -15.51 19.12
CA ASP A 75 6.53 -16.63 18.28
C ASP A 75 7.08 -16.52 16.84
N TYR A 76 7.43 -15.30 16.41
CA TYR A 76 7.79 -15.00 15.03
C TYR A 76 9.21 -14.45 14.88
N TYR A 77 9.68 -14.37 13.63
CA TYR A 77 10.90 -13.63 13.29
C TYR A 77 10.58 -12.13 13.39
N TYR A 78 11.01 -11.51 14.46
CA TYR A 78 10.80 -10.08 14.73
C TYR A 78 12.07 -9.28 14.42
N VAL A 79 11.93 -8.22 13.62
CA VAL A 79 12.99 -7.24 13.38
C VAL A 79 12.95 -6.21 14.49
N ASP A 80 14.04 -6.09 15.25
CA ASP A 80 14.12 -5.26 16.45
C ASP A 80 14.06 -3.75 16.12
N LYS A 81 12.94 -3.12 16.45
CA LYS A 81 12.71 -1.68 16.31
C LYS A 81 12.73 -0.93 17.65
N THR A 82 13.19 -1.57 18.72
CA THR A 82 13.15 -0.99 20.08
C THR A 82 14.03 0.26 20.26
N MET A 83 14.95 0.53 19.33
CA MET A 83 15.72 1.78 19.33
C MET A 83 14.86 3.03 19.07
N LEU A 84 13.64 2.88 18.56
CA LEU A 84 12.62 3.93 18.54
C LEU A 84 12.40 4.53 19.94
N ILE A 85 12.37 3.67 20.97
CA ILE A 85 12.19 4.08 22.37
C ILE A 85 13.35 4.97 22.82
N LYS A 86 14.59 4.58 22.45
CA LYS A 86 15.77 5.35 22.80
C LYS A 86 15.73 6.75 22.19
N GLU A 87 15.52 6.83 20.87
CA GLU A 87 15.48 8.10 20.17
C GLU A 87 14.38 9.02 20.69
N PHE A 88 13.20 8.46 21.01
CA PHE A 88 12.11 9.19 21.63
C PHE A 88 12.51 9.74 23.02
N LEU A 89 13.12 8.93 23.88
CA LEU A 89 13.52 9.34 25.22
C LEU A 89 14.68 10.35 25.21
N ASP A 90 15.52 10.33 24.18
CA ASP A 90 16.58 11.32 24.00
C ASP A 90 16.02 12.70 23.57
N GLN A 91 15.06 12.72 22.67
CA GLN A 91 14.44 13.95 22.16
C GLN A 91 13.38 14.54 23.10
N LYS A 92 12.64 13.68 23.84
CA LYS A 92 11.58 14.02 24.80
C LYS A 92 10.51 14.97 24.27
N PRO A 93 9.94 14.76 23.08
CA PRO A 93 8.81 15.54 22.63
C PRO A 93 7.60 15.21 23.51
N LEU A 94 6.77 16.22 23.82
CA LEU A 94 5.57 15.97 24.64
C LEU A 94 4.53 15.15 23.87
N VAL A 95 4.29 15.50 22.59
CA VAL A 95 3.40 14.76 21.70
C VAL A 95 4.09 14.52 20.36
N SER A 96 4.18 13.28 19.93
CA SER A 96 4.77 12.86 18.65
C SER A 96 3.69 12.34 17.70
N LEU A 97 3.63 12.90 16.50
CA LEU A 97 2.83 12.37 15.39
C LEU A 97 3.77 11.74 14.37
N PHE A 98 3.58 10.46 14.10
CA PHE A 98 4.31 9.73 13.06
C PHE A 98 3.41 9.53 11.84
N THR A 99 3.71 10.23 10.75
CA THR A 99 3.02 10.03 9.47
C THR A 99 3.84 9.11 8.57
N ARG A 100 3.29 7.92 8.31
CA ARG A 100 3.94 6.87 7.49
C ARG A 100 2.89 6.19 6.61
N PRO A 101 3.26 5.69 5.43
CA PRO A 101 2.33 4.97 4.57
C PRO A 101 1.70 3.76 5.26
N ARG A 102 0.66 3.20 4.66
CA ARG A 102 0.04 1.96 5.15
C ARG A 102 1.05 0.80 5.10
N ARG A 103 0.97 -0.14 6.09
CA ARG A 103 1.78 -1.37 6.14
C ARG A 103 3.27 -1.19 6.46
N PHE A 104 3.67 -0.05 6.98
CA PHE A 104 5.05 0.21 7.45
C PHE A 104 5.26 -0.07 8.95
N GLY A 105 4.43 -0.89 9.58
CA GLY A 105 4.64 -1.33 10.95
C GLY A 105 4.19 -0.35 12.05
N LYS A 106 3.37 0.68 11.72
CA LYS A 106 2.88 1.67 12.69
C LYS A 106 2.26 1.03 13.92
N THR A 107 1.20 0.23 13.74
CA THR A 107 0.46 -0.42 14.83
C THR A 107 1.35 -1.29 15.71
N LEU A 108 2.27 -2.08 15.11
CA LEU A 108 3.18 -2.94 15.86
C LEU A 108 4.16 -2.11 16.73
N ASN A 109 4.66 -0.98 16.21
CA ASN A 109 5.51 -0.08 16.96
C ASN A 109 4.74 0.63 18.09
N MET A 110 3.49 1.01 17.88
CA MET A 110 2.65 1.59 18.93
C MET A 110 2.37 0.58 20.04
N ASP A 111 2.09 -0.68 19.68
CA ASP A 111 1.91 -1.73 20.68
C ASP A 111 3.23 -2.06 21.40
N MET A 112 4.38 -2.01 20.72
CA MET A 112 5.70 -2.12 21.36
C MET A 112 5.91 -1.00 22.38
N LEU A 113 5.57 0.25 22.07
CA LEU A 113 5.66 1.37 23.01
C LEU A 113 4.72 1.15 24.21
N ARG A 114 3.48 0.70 23.95
CA ARG A 114 2.53 0.35 25.02
C ARG A 114 3.14 -0.69 25.96
N VAL A 115 3.56 -1.84 25.45
CA VAL A 115 4.12 -2.94 26.26
C VAL A 115 5.39 -2.51 27.02
N TYR A 116 6.18 -1.59 26.45
CA TYR A 116 7.37 -1.08 27.12
C TYR A 116 7.03 -0.17 28.30
N PHE A 117 6.14 0.80 28.10
CA PHE A 117 5.88 1.83 29.09
C PHE A 117 4.82 1.42 30.13
N GLU A 118 3.86 0.57 29.73
CA GLU A 118 2.66 0.29 30.50
C GLU A 118 2.97 -0.40 31.83
N LYS A 119 2.44 0.18 32.92
CA LYS A 119 2.46 -0.40 34.24
C LYS A 119 1.37 -1.46 34.36
N VAL A 120 1.78 -2.71 34.41
CA VAL A 120 0.94 -3.89 34.60
C VAL A 120 1.52 -4.80 35.68
N ASP A 121 0.74 -5.75 36.20
CA ASP A 121 1.20 -6.69 37.22
C ASP A 121 2.23 -7.68 36.68
N GLU A 122 2.17 -7.98 35.38
CA GLU A 122 3.14 -8.85 34.72
C GLU A 122 4.48 -8.14 34.48
N ASP A 123 5.59 -8.84 34.73
CA ASP A 123 6.93 -8.36 34.35
C ASP A 123 7.12 -8.40 32.83
N THR A 124 6.78 -7.30 32.15
CA THR A 124 6.94 -7.13 30.70
C THR A 124 8.39 -6.88 30.28
N SER A 125 9.33 -6.65 31.22
CA SER A 125 10.75 -6.46 30.92
C SER A 125 11.36 -7.66 30.20
N LYS A 126 10.84 -8.87 30.43
CA LYS A 126 11.27 -10.11 29.78
C LYS A 126 11.20 -10.05 28.25
N TYR A 127 10.31 -9.24 27.67
CA TYR A 127 10.15 -9.07 26.23
C TYR A 127 11.17 -8.14 25.59
N PHE A 128 12.00 -7.46 26.43
CA PHE A 128 12.99 -6.47 25.99
C PHE A 128 14.44 -6.83 26.37
N LYS A 129 14.67 -7.80 27.25
CA LYS A 129 16.01 -8.16 27.77
C LYS A 129 17.01 -8.55 26.70
N ASP A 130 16.56 -9.14 25.60
CA ASP A 130 17.37 -9.52 24.44
C ASP A 130 17.43 -8.44 23.35
N LYS A 131 16.66 -7.35 23.47
CA LYS A 131 16.55 -6.27 22.48
C LYS A 131 17.60 -5.17 22.68
N ASN A 132 17.80 -4.39 21.64
CA ASN A 132 18.83 -3.34 21.62
C ASN A 132 18.59 -2.25 22.67
N ILE A 133 17.33 -1.88 22.93
CA ILE A 133 16.99 -0.89 23.97
C ILE A 133 17.53 -1.29 25.35
N TRP A 134 17.54 -2.60 25.66
CA TRP A 134 18.00 -3.06 26.95
C TRP A 134 19.50 -2.86 27.17
N LYS A 135 20.27 -2.83 26.08
CA LYS A 135 21.73 -2.61 26.10
C LYS A 135 22.10 -1.13 26.27
N CYS A 136 21.14 -0.20 26.11
CA CYS A 136 21.37 1.24 26.15
C CYS A 136 21.58 1.81 27.56
N GLY A 137 21.34 1.03 28.63
CA GLY A 137 21.62 1.42 30.00
C GLY A 137 20.41 1.76 30.85
N GLU A 138 20.65 2.12 32.11
CA GLU A 138 19.60 2.30 33.11
C GLU A 138 18.72 3.51 32.85
N ASN A 139 19.25 4.57 32.25
CA ASN A 139 18.49 5.77 31.90
C ASN A 139 17.26 5.50 31.02
N TYR A 140 17.28 4.41 30.29
CA TYR A 140 16.14 3.97 29.46
C TYR A 140 15.31 2.92 30.20
N ARG A 141 15.96 1.92 30.84
CA ARG A 141 15.26 0.84 31.57
C ARG A 141 14.37 1.36 32.70
N MET A 142 14.74 2.47 33.34
CA MET A 142 13.93 3.08 34.41
C MET A 142 12.54 3.50 33.97
N HIS A 143 12.30 3.66 32.66
CA HIS A 143 11.01 4.00 32.09
C HIS A 143 10.11 2.77 31.84
N GLN A 144 10.68 1.55 31.82
CA GLN A 144 9.97 0.33 31.50
C GLN A 144 8.97 -0.03 32.62
N GLY A 145 7.70 -0.21 32.22
CA GLY A 145 6.62 -0.60 33.14
C GLY A 145 6.26 0.47 34.21
N LYS A 146 6.43 1.76 33.90
CA LYS A 146 6.25 2.85 34.88
C LYS A 146 5.03 3.72 34.69
N TYR A 147 4.41 3.70 33.54
CA TYR A 147 3.34 4.65 33.19
C TYR A 147 1.98 3.96 33.06
N PRO A 148 0.89 4.54 33.55
CA PRO A 148 -0.42 4.18 33.02
C PRO A 148 -0.46 4.49 31.53
N VAL A 149 -1.12 3.67 30.72
CA VAL A 149 -1.19 3.87 29.25
C VAL A 149 -2.64 3.83 28.81
N ILE A 150 -3.07 4.85 28.07
CA ILE A 150 -4.31 4.88 27.31
C ILE A 150 -3.97 4.52 25.86
N PHE A 151 -4.59 3.46 25.33
CA PHE A 151 -4.30 2.96 23.99
C PHE A 151 -5.57 2.83 23.14
N LEU A 152 -5.66 3.61 22.08
CA LEU A 152 -6.77 3.56 21.13
C LEU A 152 -6.26 3.29 19.71
N THR A 153 -7.00 2.49 18.93
CA THR A 153 -6.77 2.36 17.49
C THR A 153 -8.07 2.62 16.73
N PHE A 154 -7.99 3.53 15.76
CA PHE A 154 -9.13 3.88 14.92
C PHE A 154 -9.16 3.09 13.59
N LYS A 155 -8.32 2.06 13.42
CA LYS A 155 -8.19 1.29 12.17
C LYS A 155 -9.51 0.73 11.63
N ASP A 156 -10.46 0.40 12.54
CA ASP A 156 -11.75 -0.21 12.21
C ASP A 156 -12.92 0.81 12.29
N VAL A 157 -12.62 2.10 12.42
CA VAL A 157 -13.64 3.17 12.43
C VAL A 157 -13.89 3.61 10.99
N LYS A 158 -14.64 2.75 10.26
CA LYS A 158 -14.93 2.90 8.82
C LYS A 158 -16.40 2.66 8.58
N PHE A 159 -17.18 3.73 8.65
CA PHE A 159 -18.64 3.68 8.54
C PHE A 159 -19.15 4.73 7.56
N ASP A 160 -20.33 4.47 7.00
CA ASP A 160 -20.93 5.31 5.96
C ASP A 160 -21.71 6.51 6.53
N SER A 161 -21.72 6.71 7.85
CA SER A 161 -22.43 7.81 8.51
C SER A 161 -21.77 8.24 9.80
N TRP A 162 -21.93 9.53 10.16
CA TRP A 162 -21.46 10.09 11.42
C TRP A 162 -22.00 9.33 12.64
N GLN A 163 -23.30 9.01 12.66
CA GLN A 163 -23.93 8.30 13.77
C GLN A 163 -23.25 6.94 14.04
N ALA A 164 -23.03 6.13 13.01
CA ALA A 164 -22.38 4.83 13.16
C ALA A 164 -20.90 4.99 13.59
N THR A 165 -20.23 6.04 13.11
CA THR A 165 -18.86 6.39 13.51
C THR A 165 -18.76 6.71 14.99
N VAL A 166 -19.68 7.53 15.52
CA VAL A 166 -19.75 7.86 16.96
C VAL A 166 -19.99 6.62 17.80
N GLU A 167 -20.94 5.76 17.43
CA GLU A 167 -21.22 4.52 18.16
C GLU A 167 -19.99 3.59 18.21
N LYS A 168 -19.20 3.54 17.14
CA LYS A 168 -17.93 2.79 17.16
C LYS A 168 -16.88 3.44 18.06
N ILE A 169 -16.77 4.77 18.06
CA ILE A 169 -15.86 5.50 18.97
C ILE A 169 -16.27 5.26 20.43
N LYS A 170 -17.57 5.27 20.75
CA LYS A 170 -18.07 4.91 22.09
C LYS A 170 -17.63 3.50 22.49
N SER A 171 -17.80 2.52 21.59
CA SER A 171 -17.36 1.14 21.85
C SER A 171 -15.87 1.04 22.16
N LEU A 172 -15.02 1.75 21.41
CA LEU A 172 -13.57 1.77 21.67
C LEU A 172 -13.24 2.38 23.03
N LEU A 173 -13.93 3.46 23.40
CA LEU A 173 -13.76 4.08 24.71
C LEU A 173 -14.29 3.22 25.85
N GLN A 174 -15.40 2.50 25.64
CA GLN A 174 -15.88 1.50 26.61
C GLN A 174 -14.83 0.42 26.88
N GLU A 175 -14.21 -0.12 25.82
CA GLU A 175 -13.14 -1.11 25.93
C GLU A 175 -11.94 -0.53 26.69
N GLU A 176 -11.53 0.70 26.38
CA GLU A 176 -10.39 1.33 27.05
C GLU A 176 -10.68 1.67 28.50
N TYR A 177 -11.83 2.24 28.83
CA TYR A 177 -12.25 2.45 30.20
C TYR A 177 -12.38 1.13 30.97
N GLY A 178 -12.86 0.08 30.28
CA GLY A 178 -12.94 -1.28 30.83
C GLY A 178 -11.58 -1.87 31.25
N ARG A 179 -10.48 -1.42 30.65
CA ARG A 179 -9.11 -1.80 31.06
C ARG A 179 -8.68 -1.16 32.38
N HIS A 180 -9.33 -0.08 32.80
CA HIS A 180 -8.97 0.74 33.98
C HIS A 180 -10.04 0.70 35.08
N GLN A 181 -10.72 -0.45 35.27
CA GLN A 181 -11.77 -0.60 36.25
C GLN A 181 -11.28 -0.43 37.70
N GLU A 182 -9.98 -0.56 37.97
CA GLU A 182 -9.37 -0.29 39.28
C GLU A 182 -9.64 1.13 39.76
N LEU A 183 -9.87 2.08 38.84
CA LEU A 183 -10.23 3.47 39.21
C LEU A 183 -11.53 3.56 40.00
N LEU A 184 -12.51 2.66 39.77
CA LEU A 184 -13.78 2.63 40.49
C LEU A 184 -13.61 2.29 41.98
N SER A 185 -12.60 1.47 42.30
CA SER A 185 -12.28 1.11 43.70
C SER A 185 -11.28 2.07 44.35
N SER A 186 -10.75 3.03 43.62
CA SER A 186 -9.76 4.00 44.11
C SER A 186 -10.34 4.95 45.12
N GLY A 187 -9.72 5.07 46.29
CA GLY A 187 -10.07 6.07 47.30
C GLY A 187 -9.64 7.50 46.95
N LYS A 188 -8.80 7.67 45.88
CA LYS A 188 -8.34 8.99 45.43
C LYS A 188 -9.27 9.63 44.40
N ILE A 189 -10.13 8.85 43.74
CA ILE A 189 -11.04 9.29 42.70
C ILE A 189 -12.38 9.70 43.34
N SER A 190 -12.87 10.89 43.00
CA SER A 190 -14.12 11.43 43.52
C SER A 190 -15.34 10.69 42.96
N ASP A 191 -16.46 10.70 43.70
CA ASP A 191 -17.72 10.08 43.24
C ASP A 191 -18.22 10.71 41.92
N TYR A 192 -17.97 11.98 41.68
CA TYR A 192 -18.28 12.66 40.43
C TYR A 192 -17.49 12.06 39.23
N GLU A 193 -16.19 11.82 39.41
CA GLU A 193 -15.36 11.21 38.40
C GLU A 193 -15.74 9.74 38.14
N LYS A 194 -16.07 8.98 39.19
CA LYS A 194 -16.60 7.62 39.08
C LYS A 194 -17.95 7.59 38.35
N ALA A 195 -18.83 8.57 38.59
CA ALA A 195 -20.10 8.69 37.89
C ALA A 195 -19.88 8.93 36.38
N TYR A 196 -18.91 9.79 36.01
CA TYR A 196 -18.54 10.00 34.62
C TYR A 196 -17.94 8.73 34.00
N PHE A 197 -17.05 8.04 34.71
CA PHE A 197 -16.47 6.77 34.28
C PHE A 197 -17.55 5.74 33.94
N ASN A 198 -18.55 5.60 34.80
CA ASN A 198 -19.67 4.68 34.58
C ASN A 198 -20.57 5.10 33.40
N LYS A 199 -20.72 6.41 33.12
CA LYS A 199 -21.42 6.85 31.90
C LYS A 199 -20.75 6.32 30.64
N ILE A 200 -19.41 6.44 30.54
CA ILE A 200 -18.65 5.90 29.38
C ILE A 200 -18.84 4.38 29.31
N LEU A 201 -18.69 3.66 30.41
CA LEU A 201 -18.90 2.20 30.43
C LEU A 201 -20.27 1.75 29.95
N SER A 202 -21.31 2.56 30.24
CA SER A 202 -22.70 2.26 29.87
C SER A 202 -23.15 2.91 28.55
N ALA A 203 -22.26 3.64 27.84
CA ALA A 203 -22.55 4.39 26.63
C ALA A 203 -23.76 5.35 26.75
N THR A 204 -23.90 5.99 27.91
CA THR A 204 -25.00 6.93 28.20
C THR A 204 -24.60 8.40 28.09
N GLU A 205 -23.33 8.67 27.72
CA GLU A 205 -22.80 10.01 27.46
C GLU A 205 -23.32 10.57 26.14
N ASN A 206 -23.41 11.90 26.07
CA ASN A 206 -23.61 12.61 24.82
C ASN A 206 -22.27 12.88 24.11
N GLU A 207 -22.33 13.37 22.87
CA GLU A 207 -21.11 13.62 22.05
C GLU A 207 -20.15 14.63 22.71
N VAL A 208 -20.66 15.65 23.40
CA VAL A 208 -19.84 16.64 24.09
C VAL A 208 -19.11 15.97 25.27
N GLU A 209 -19.81 15.20 26.07
CA GLU A 209 -19.19 14.42 27.16
C GLU A 209 -18.16 13.44 26.62
N LEU A 210 -18.46 12.75 25.50
CA LEU A 210 -17.58 11.81 24.84
C LEU A 210 -16.27 12.48 24.40
N SER A 211 -16.33 13.70 23.88
CA SER A 211 -15.15 14.45 23.45
C SER A 211 -14.15 14.77 24.56
N PHE A 212 -14.57 14.76 25.82
CA PHE A 212 -13.68 14.96 26.99
C PHE A 212 -13.15 13.65 27.60
N SER A 213 -13.50 12.51 27.05
CA SER A 213 -13.21 11.21 27.68
C SER A 213 -11.71 10.98 27.92
N LEU A 214 -10.82 11.31 26.97
CA LEU A 214 -9.37 11.15 27.15
C LEU A 214 -8.80 12.08 28.24
N GLU A 215 -9.25 13.33 28.28
CA GLU A 215 -8.83 14.27 29.32
C GLU A 215 -9.23 13.77 30.72
N LYS A 216 -10.49 13.32 30.87
CA LYS A 216 -11.01 12.81 32.15
C LYS A 216 -10.30 11.53 32.58
N LEU A 217 -10.08 10.57 31.64
CA LEU A 217 -9.36 9.34 31.95
C LEU A 217 -7.92 9.63 32.35
N SER A 218 -7.22 10.51 31.58
CA SER A 218 -5.87 10.99 31.92
C SER A 218 -5.77 11.51 33.36
N LYS A 219 -6.71 12.38 33.73
CA LYS A 219 -6.75 12.95 35.10
C LYS A 219 -6.97 11.88 36.16
N MET A 220 -7.91 10.97 35.94
CA MET A 220 -8.19 9.89 36.89
C MET A 220 -6.98 8.97 37.07
N LEU A 221 -6.34 8.57 35.99
CA LEU A 221 -5.12 7.75 36.03
C LEU A 221 -3.97 8.45 36.74
N ALA A 222 -3.72 9.73 36.42
CA ALA A 222 -2.68 10.52 37.07
C ALA A 222 -2.93 10.62 38.58
N THR A 223 -4.18 10.82 39.00
CA THR A 223 -4.57 10.89 40.40
C THR A 223 -4.42 9.55 41.13
N HIS A 224 -4.80 8.46 40.47
CA HIS A 224 -4.75 7.12 41.09
C HIS A 224 -3.30 6.65 41.27
N TYR A 225 -2.49 6.76 40.21
CA TYR A 225 -1.13 6.23 40.19
C TYR A 225 -0.05 7.19 40.67
N ASP A 226 -0.39 8.47 40.96
CA ASP A 226 0.57 9.57 41.21
C ASP A 226 1.61 9.71 40.06
N GLN A 227 1.23 9.27 38.86
CA GLN A 227 2.02 9.26 37.62
C GLN A 227 1.14 9.60 36.45
N ALA A 228 1.48 10.65 35.70
CA ALA A 228 0.75 11.02 34.50
C ALA A 228 0.83 9.91 33.42
N PRO A 229 -0.27 9.59 32.73
CA PRO A 229 -0.32 8.55 31.71
C PRO A 229 0.40 8.94 30.42
N ILE A 230 0.65 7.92 29.61
CA ILE A 230 0.96 8.05 28.19
C ILE A 230 -0.32 7.79 27.39
N ILE A 231 -0.58 8.61 26.38
CA ILE A 231 -1.70 8.41 25.45
C ILE A 231 -1.14 7.98 24.09
N ILE A 232 -1.58 6.83 23.59
CA ILE A 232 -1.18 6.28 22.28
C ILE A 232 -2.44 6.14 21.43
N ILE A 233 -2.44 6.78 20.26
CA ILE A 233 -3.56 6.74 19.30
C ILE A 233 -3.04 6.30 17.94
N ASP A 234 -3.45 5.11 17.51
CA ASP A 234 -3.07 4.52 16.21
C ASP A 234 -4.14 4.80 15.15
N GLU A 235 -3.68 5.14 13.93
CA GLU A 235 -4.51 5.45 12.76
C GLU A 235 -5.57 6.55 13.02
N TYR A 236 -5.14 7.67 13.65
CA TYR A 236 -6.03 8.77 14.06
C TYR A 236 -6.80 9.40 12.90
N ASP A 237 -6.28 9.31 11.69
CA ASP A 237 -6.82 9.91 10.47
C ASP A 237 -7.83 9.02 9.73
N THR A 238 -7.97 7.76 10.09
CA THR A 238 -8.92 6.82 9.46
C THR A 238 -10.36 7.33 9.49
N PRO A 239 -10.96 7.72 10.64
CA PRO A 239 -12.34 8.22 10.66
C PRO A 239 -12.50 9.55 9.90
N ILE A 240 -11.45 10.34 9.78
CA ILE A 240 -11.45 11.61 9.05
C ILE A 240 -11.45 11.36 7.54
N GLN A 241 -10.67 10.38 7.06
CA GLN A 241 -10.71 9.92 5.68
C GLN A 241 -12.09 9.42 5.28
N GLU A 242 -12.72 8.61 6.14
CA GLU A 242 -14.09 8.13 5.90
C GLU A 242 -15.10 9.29 5.89
N GLY A 243 -14.97 10.26 6.79
CA GLY A 243 -15.82 11.46 6.82
C GLY A 243 -15.73 12.26 5.52
N TYR A 244 -14.53 12.39 4.94
CA TYR A 244 -14.33 13.03 3.64
C TYR A 244 -15.02 12.25 2.50
N SER A 245 -14.85 10.93 2.49
CA SER A 245 -15.38 10.07 1.42
C SER A 245 -16.91 9.86 1.51
N LYS A 246 -17.54 10.15 2.67
CA LYS A 246 -18.94 9.84 2.99
C LYS A 246 -19.76 11.06 3.44
N ASP A 247 -19.28 12.27 3.16
CA ASP A 247 -19.97 13.56 3.35
C ASP A 247 -20.36 13.89 4.81
N PHE A 248 -19.57 13.43 5.81
CA PHE A 248 -19.71 13.85 7.22
C PHE A 248 -18.40 14.44 7.79
N TYR A 249 -17.64 15.11 6.92
CA TYR A 249 -16.31 15.63 7.24
C TYR A 249 -16.32 16.70 8.34
N ASP A 250 -17.26 17.62 8.28
CA ASP A 250 -17.32 18.73 9.26
C ASP A 250 -17.66 18.23 10.66
N GLU A 251 -18.51 17.21 10.78
CA GLU A 251 -18.87 16.58 12.06
C GLU A 251 -17.67 15.88 12.69
N ILE A 252 -16.95 15.04 11.92
CA ILE A 252 -15.78 14.32 12.46
C ILE A 252 -14.66 15.27 12.83
N ILE A 253 -14.41 16.33 12.04
CA ILE A 253 -13.40 17.34 12.35
C ILE A 253 -13.75 18.10 13.63
N GLY A 254 -15.02 18.49 13.78
CA GLY A 254 -15.51 19.17 14.99
C GLY A 254 -15.32 18.33 16.25
N PHE A 255 -15.67 17.05 16.18
CA PHE A 255 -15.48 16.10 17.28
C PHE A 255 -14.00 15.88 17.59
N MET A 256 -13.18 15.51 16.60
CA MET A 256 -11.76 15.17 16.80
C MET A 256 -10.95 16.35 17.31
N ARG A 257 -11.30 17.59 16.92
CA ARG A 257 -10.66 18.80 17.46
C ARG A 257 -10.81 18.88 18.98
N ASN A 258 -12.02 18.71 19.51
CA ASN A 258 -12.28 18.75 20.94
C ASN A 258 -11.64 17.56 21.67
N PHE A 259 -11.73 16.38 21.07
CA PHE A 259 -11.20 15.13 21.60
C PHE A 259 -9.68 15.18 21.79
N PHE A 260 -8.95 15.64 20.78
CA PHE A 260 -7.49 15.78 20.86
C PHE A 260 -7.04 17.01 21.62
N SER A 261 -7.80 18.11 21.58
CA SER A 261 -7.49 19.28 22.38
C SER A 261 -7.50 18.96 23.87
N GLY A 262 -8.53 18.29 24.35
CA GLY A 262 -8.59 17.85 25.76
C GLY A 262 -7.49 16.85 26.14
N ALA A 263 -7.13 15.94 25.22
CA ALA A 263 -6.11 14.94 25.46
C ALA A 263 -4.69 15.52 25.53
N PHE A 264 -4.36 16.47 24.63
CA PHE A 264 -2.96 16.87 24.37
C PHE A 264 -2.65 18.33 24.63
N LYS A 265 -3.64 19.26 24.52
CA LYS A 265 -3.39 20.69 24.70
C LYS A 265 -3.39 21.02 26.19
N ASP A 266 -2.27 21.58 26.66
CA ASP A 266 -2.12 22.05 28.05
C ASP A 266 -2.56 21.02 29.13
N ASN A 267 -2.58 19.72 28.76
CA ASN A 267 -2.97 18.65 29.67
C ASN A 267 -1.83 18.35 30.67
N LYS A 268 -1.98 18.87 31.89
CA LYS A 268 -1.03 18.67 33.00
C LYS A 268 -0.92 17.21 33.46
N ASN A 269 -1.89 16.39 33.07
CA ASN A 269 -1.95 14.97 33.40
C ASN A 269 -1.49 14.09 32.23
N LEU A 270 -0.59 14.60 31.37
CA LEU A 270 -0.01 13.88 30.26
C LEU A 270 1.51 13.77 30.44
N SER A 271 2.06 12.56 30.42
CA SER A 271 3.50 12.34 30.34
C SER A 271 3.99 12.48 28.90
N TYR A 272 3.41 11.69 28.01
CA TYR A 272 3.73 11.69 26.57
C TYR A 272 2.51 11.33 25.75
N GLY A 273 2.47 11.82 24.49
CA GLY A 273 1.48 11.46 23.50
C GLY A 273 2.12 10.87 22.26
N PHE A 274 1.53 9.79 21.72
CA PHE A 274 1.93 9.19 20.44
C PHE A 274 0.71 9.08 19.54
N LEU A 275 0.83 9.60 18.34
CA LEU A 275 -0.19 9.46 17.28
C LEU A 275 0.43 8.86 16.04
N THR A 276 -0.31 8.01 15.34
CA THR A 276 0.07 7.55 14.01
C THR A 276 -1.05 7.75 13.01
N GLY A 277 -0.67 8.06 11.78
CA GLY A 277 -1.55 8.21 10.63
C GLY A 277 -0.79 8.15 9.30
N ILE A 278 -1.48 8.42 8.22
CA ILE A 278 -0.89 8.63 6.89
C ILE A 278 -0.62 10.10 6.69
N LEU A 279 -1.60 10.95 6.99
CA LEU A 279 -1.56 12.38 6.74
C LEU A 279 -1.33 13.18 8.04
N ARG A 280 -0.73 14.35 7.87
CA ARG A 280 -0.78 15.41 8.87
C ARG A 280 -2.02 16.27 8.62
N ILE A 281 -3.12 16.04 9.29
CA ILE A 281 -4.34 16.83 9.15
C ILE A 281 -4.22 18.12 9.99
N ALA A 282 -3.22 18.93 9.68
CA ALA A 282 -2.87 20.14 10.48
C ALA A 282 -3.67 21.38 10.08
N GLN A 283 -4.01 21.53 8.80
CA GLN A 283 -4.75 22.70 8.30
C GLN A 283 -6.24 22.68 8.68
N GLU A 284 -6.80 21.52 9.02
CA GLU A 284 -8.20 21.36 9.41
C GLU A 284 -8.48 21.79 10.86
N SER A 285 -7.59 22.57 11.48
CA SER A 285 -7.74 23.07 12.87
C SER A 285 -7.82 21.99 13.97
N ILE A 286 -7.69 20.69 13.65
CA ILE A 286 -7.68 19.61 14.66
C ILE A 286 -6.53 19.79 15.64
N PHE A 287 -5.37 20.15 15.10
CA PHE A 287 -4.18 20.45 15.89
C PHE A 287 -3.90 21.96 16.01
N SER A 288 -4.83 22.83 15.56
CA SER A 288 -4.69 24.27 15.72
C SER A 288 -4.69 24.63 17.19
N GLY A 289 -3.55 25.12 17.67
CA GLY A 289 -3.33 25.41 19.08
C GLY A 289 -2.64 24.31 19.88
N LEU A 290 -2.27 23.16 19.30
CA LEU A 290 -1.32 22.23 19.91
C LEU A 290 0.12 22.71 19.61
N ASN A 291 0.65 23.57 20.47
CA ASN A 291 2.01 24.08 20.36
C ASN A 291 3.09 23.03 20.72
N ASN A 292 2.68 21.88 21.23
CA ASN A 292 3.50 20.82 21.78
C ASN A 292 3.54 19.57 20.90
N LEU A 293 3.00 19.63 19.66
CA LEU A 293 3.00 18.53 18.70
C LEU A 293 4.26 18.58 17.84
N THR A 294 5.07 17.52 17.92
CA THR A 294 6.18 17.27 17.00
C THR A 294 5.72 16.29 15.91
N VAL A 295 5.78 16.74 14.66
CA VAL A 295 5.40 15.89 13.51
C VAL A 295 6.66 15.29 12.91
N ASN A 296 6.61 13.98 12.66
CA ASN A 296 7.69 13.20 12.06
C ASN A 296 7.16 12.53 10.79
N SER A 297 7.39 13.15 9.64
CA SER A 297 6.93 12.70 8.34
C SER A 297 7.94 11.78 7.63
N VAL A 298 7.61 11.30 6.46
CA VAL A 298 8.56 10.57 5.59
C VAL A 298 9.70 11.46 5.06
N MET A 299 9.57 12.79 5.19
CA MET A 299 10.58 13.75 4.75
C MET A 299 11.64 14.03 5.81
N ASP A 300 11.38 13.68 7.08
CA ASP A 300 12.21 14.01 8.22
C ASP A 300 13.24 12.90 8.51
N GLU A 301 14.45 13.28 8.95
CA GLU A 301 15.51 12.36 9.31
C GLU A 301 15.24 11.65 10.66
N ALA A 302 14.47 12.32 11.55
CA ALA A 302 14.10 11.70 12.81
C ALA A 302 13.19 10.50 12.60
N TYR A 303 13.51 9.40 13.27
CA TYR A 303 12.76 8.13 13.23
C TYR A 303 12.64 7.49 11.84
N ASP A 304 13.53 7.79 10.91
CA ASP A 304 13.47 7.36 9.51
C ASP A 304 13.62 5.83 9.31
N ARG A 305 14.30 5.12 10.22
CA ARG A 305 14.61 3.68 10.13
C ARG A 305 13.73 2.74 10.95
N TYR A 306 12.76 3.26 11.72
CA TYR A 306 11.96 2.39 12.60
C TYR A 306 10.64 1.95 11.97
N PHE A 307 10.16 2.65 10.96
CA PHE A 307 8.94 2.31 10.24
C PHE A 307 9.29 1.73 8.87
N GLY A 308 9.25 0.40 8.76
CA GLY A 308 9.72 -0.33 7.59
C GLY A 308 10.98 -1.15 7.88
N PHE A 309 11.58 -1.74 6.85
CA PHE A 309 12.83 -2.47 6.97
C PHE A 309 13.95 -1.76 6.21
N THR A 310 15.13 -1.67 6.83
CA THR A 310 16.34 -1.17 6.18
C THR A 310 16.97 -2.27 5.30
N ASN A 311 17.88 -1.90 4.41
CA ASN A 311 18.65 -2.84 3.58
C ASN A 311 19.33 -3.92 4.44
N GLU A 312 20.00 -3.52 5.52
CA GLU A 312 20.70 -4.44 6.44
C GLU A 312 19.75 -5.45 7.09
N GLU A 313 18.56 -5.02 7.50
CA GLU A 313 17.54 -5.88 8.12
C GLU A 313 16.98 -6.88 7.11
N VAL A 314 16.78 -6.45 5.87
CA VAL A 314 16.30 -7.32 4.78
C VAL A 314 17.36 -8.35 4.42
N SER A 315 18.63 -7.98 4.25
CA SER A 315 19.73 -8.90 3.96
C SER A 315 19.84 -9.97 5.06
N LYS A 316 19.82 -9.58 6.35
CA LYS A 316 19.79 -10.53 7.48
C LYS A 316 18.59 -11.46 7.45
N MET A 317 17.42 -10.95 7.06
CA MET A 317 16.20 -11.76 6.94
C MET A 317 16.33 -12.80 5.83
N LEU A 318 16.84 -12.40 4.65
CA LEU A 318 17.08 -13.31 3.51
C LEU A 318 18.10 -14.40 3.86
N GLU A 319 19.17 -14.05 4.55
CA GLU A 319 20.17 -15.00 5.06
C GLU A 319 19.54 -16.01 6.04
N TYR A 320 18.74 -15.50 7.01
CA TYR A 320 18.05 -16.36 8.00
C TYR A 320 17.12 -17.36 7.32
N TYR A 321 16.40 -16.96 6.26
CA TYR A 321 15.53 -17.86 5.51
C TYR A 321 16.25 -18.68 4.44
N GLY A 322 17.55 -18.42 4.19
CA GLY A 322 18.39 -19.15 3.23
C GLY A 322 18.00 -18.87 1.77
N VAL A 323 17.67 -17.62 1.48
CA VAL A 323 17.26 -17.12 0.15
C VAL A 323 18.01 -15.84 -0.20
N ALA A 324 19.27 -15.71 0.23
CA ALA A 324 20.11 -14.52 0.00
C ALA A 324 20.30 -14.22 -1.50
N GLU A 325 20.28 -15.24 -2.37
CA GLU A 325 20.37 -15.08 -3.82
C GLU A 325 19.19 -14.31 -4.44
N LYS A 326 18.11 -14.12 -3.65
CA LYS A 326 16.91 -13.38 -4.07
C LYS A 326 16.95 -11.88 -3.77
N GLU A 327 18.04 -11.38 -3.20
CA GLU A 327 18.16 -9.98 -2.77
C GLU A 327 17.92 -8.99 -3.91
N SER A 328 18.57 -9.18 -5.07
CA SER A 328 18.40 -8.28 -6.22
C SER A 328 16.97 -8.26 -6.76
N GLU A 329 16.27 -9.41 -6.80
CA GLU A 329 14.88 -9.49 -7.23
C GLU A 329 13.96 -8.79 -6.22
N LEU A 330 14.20 -8.99 -4.91
CA LEU A 330 13.45 -8.35 -3.85
C LEU A 330 13.63 -6.83 -3.87
N GLN A 331 14.87 -6.37 -4.06
CA GLN A 331 15.20 -4.95 -4.19
C GLN A 331 14.45 -4.30 -5.36
N GLU A 332 14.47 -4.91 -6.54
CA GLU A 332 13.79 -4.38 -7.73
C GLU A 332 12.27 -4.25 -7.53
N TRP A 333 11.65 -5.14 -6.75
CA TRP A 333 10.22 -5.17 -6.54
C TRP A 333 9.72 -4.33 -5.38
N TYR A 334 10.46 -4.22 -4.27
CA TYR A 334 9.92 -3.71 -3.00
C TYR A 334 10.75 -2.63 -2.31
N ASP A 335 11.96 -2.34 -2.83
CA ASP A 335 12.80 -1.27 -2.33
C ASP A 335 12.36 0.10 -2.88
N GLY A 336 13.04 1.15 -2.44
CA GLY A 336 13.00 2.48 -3.03
C GLY A 336 12.08 3.46 -2.33
N TYR A 337 11.55 3.18 -1.15
CA TYR A 337 10.99 4.22 -0.29
C TYR A 337 12.14 4.95 0.39
N LEU A 338 12.13 6.28 0.33
CA LEU A 338 13.11 7.10 1.02
C LEU A 338 12.43 7.84 2.17
N PHE A 339 12.76 7.44 3.42
CA PHE A 339 12.35 8.17 4.62
C PHE A 339 13.56 8.92 5.15
N GLY A 340 13.44 10.24 5.32
CA GLY A 340 14.59 11.05 5.68
C GLY A 340 15.78 10.82 4.75
N ASN A 341 16.78 10.12 5.24
CA ASN A 341 17.98 9.71 4.50
C ASN A 341 18.11 8.18 4.33
N GLU A 342 17.18 7.38 4.88
CA GLU A 342 17.23 5.91 4.82
C GLU A 342 16.38 5.35 3.68
N GLU A 343 16.92 4.40 2.94
CA GLU A 343 16.16 3.55 2.02
C GLU A 343 15.43 2.47 2.80
N ILE A 344 14.12 2.40 2.59
CA ILE A 344 13.21 1.58 3.39
C ILE A 344 12.37 0.69 2.49
N TYR A 345 12.27 -0.58 2.86
CA TYR A 345 11.34 -1.55 2.26
C TYR A 345 9.99 -1.57 2.99
N ASN A 346 8.95 -1.85 2.24
CA ASN A 346 7.64 -2.13 2.82
C ASN A 346 7.65 -3.51 3.52
N PRO A 347 7.47 -3.59 4.86
CA PRO A 347 7.52 -4.85 5.60
C PRO A 347 6.51 -5.88 5.11
N TRP A 348 5.30 -5.44 4.79
CA TRP A 348 4.23 -6.33 4.33
C TRP A 348 4.62 -7.07 3.04
N SER A 349 5.17 -6.34 2.09
CA SER A 349 5.57 -6.91 0.80
C SER A 349 6.76 -7.87 0.94
N VAL A 350 7.78 -7.49 1.73
CA VAL A 350 8.95 -8.34 1.99
C VAL A 350 8.57 -9.66 2.68
N ILE A 351 7.79 -9.59 3.78
CA ILE A 351 7.42 -10.80 4.52
C ILE A 351 6.49 -11.72 3.70
N ASN A 352 5.58 -11.16 2.89
CA ASN A 352 4.74 -11.96 1.99
C ASN A 352 5.56 -12.60 0.87
N TYR A 353 6.51 -11.86 0.25
CA TYR A 353 7.40 -12.39 -0.77
C TYR A 353 8.17 -13.61 -0.26
N ILE A 354 8.85 -13.50 0.87
CA ILE A 354 9.61 -14.60 1.46
C ILE A 354 8.69 -15.76 1.85
N SER A 355 7.56 -15.46 2.50
CA SER A 355 6.61 -16.49 2.95
C SER A 355 5.99 -17.29 1.81
N LYS A 356 5.80 -16.67 0.64
CA LYS A 356 5.22 -17.30 -0.56
C LYS A 356 6.26 -17.92 -1.49
N GLY A 357 7.47 -18.19 -0.99
CA GLY A 357 8.53 -18.86 -1.74
C GLY A 357 9.21 -17.95 -2.75
N CYS A 358 9.34 -16.67 -2.43
CA CYS A 358 10.00 -15.65 -3.24
C CYS A 358 9.37 -15.48 -4.62
N ILE A 359 8.04 -15.47 -4.69
CA ILE A 359 7.30 -15.16 -5.93
C ILE A 359 6.99 -13.68 -5.95
N PRO A 360 7.56 -12.89 -6.90
CA PRO A 360 7.32 -11.45 -6.95
C PRO A 360 5.91 -11.14 -7.48
N GLN A 361 5.17 -10.34 -6.72
CA GLN A 361 3.85 -9.82 -7.08
C GLN A 361 3.48 -8.61 -6.21
N ALA A 362 2.45 -7.87 -6.60
CA ALA A 362 1.98 -6.72 -5.84
C ALA A 362 1.20 -7.13 -4.58
N TYR A 363 1.92 -7.34 -3.48
CA TYR A 363 1.35 -7.75 -2.20
C TYR A 363 0.64 -6.62 -1.46
N TRP A 364 1.14 -5.39 -1.61
CA TRP A 364 0.61 -4.22 -0.91
C TRP A 364 -0.81 -3.86 -1.38
N VAL A 365 -1.07 -3.95 -2.67
CA VAL A 365 -2.36 -3.62 -3.34
C VAL A 365 -3.53 -4.46 -2.83
N ASN A 366 -3.29 -5.74 -2.56
CA ASN A 366 -4.33 -6.67 -2.15
C ASN A 366 -4.82 -6.48 -0.70
N THR A 367 -4.41 -5.40 -0.02
CA THR A 367 -4.68 -5.18 1.41
C THR A 367 -5.74 -4.12 1.71
N GLY A 368 -6.29 -3.46 0.72
CA GLY A 368 -7.34 -2.44 0.82
C GLY A 368 -7.64 -1.81 -0.53
N LYS A 369 -8.70 -1.01 -0.63
CA LYS A 369 -8.95 -0.21 -1.82
C LYS A 369 -7.84 0.85 -1.97
N ASN A 370 -7.41 1.12 -3.20
CA ASN A 370 -6.45 2.20 -3.52
C ASN A 370 -7.16 3.57 -3.60
N GLU A 371 -8.02 3.85 -2.61
CA GLU A 371 -8.93 5.01 -2.58
C GLU A 371 -8.20 6.33 -2.88
N ILE A 372 -7.00 6.50 -2.33
CA ILE A 372 -6.20 7.73 -2.53
C ILE A 372 -5.86 7.93 -4.01
N LEU A 373 -5.40 6.89 -4.71
CA LEU A 373 -5.05 7.01 -6.12
C LEU A 373 -6.31 7.17 -7.00
N GLU A 374 -7.39 6.49 -6.64
CA GLU A 374 -8.72 6.67 -7.26
C GLU A 374 -9.22 8.11 -7.12
N ASP A 375 -9.13 8.69 -5.93
CA ASP A 375 -9.56 10.07 -5.67
C ASP A 375 -8.69 11.08 -6.41
N VAL A 376 -7.38 10.86 -6.48
CA VAL A 376 -6.46 11.66 -7.29
C VAL A 376 -6.84 11.61 -8.77
N LEU A 377 -7.13 10.42 -9.32
CA LEU A 377 -7.50 10.27 -10.72
C LEU A 377 -8.84 10.95 -11.07
N LYS A 378 -9.79 11.03 -10.11
CA LYS A 378 -11.08 11.73 -10.32
C LYS A 378 -10.93 13.24 -10.46
N VAL A 379 -9.92 13.84 -9.79
CA VAL A 379 -9.71 15.30 -9.75
C VAL A 379 -8.54 15.76 -10.63
N ALA A 380 -7.79 14.82 -11.24
CA ALA A 380 -6.65 15.12 -12.07
C ALA A 380 -7.05 15.88 -13.34
N ASP A 381 -6.44 17.03 -13.56
CA ASP A 381 -6.53 17.78 -14.82
C ASP A 381 -5.59 17.19 -15.89
N GLU A 382 -5.48 17.85 -17.04
CA GLU A 382 -4.63 17.40 -18.17
C GLU A 382 -3.12 17.38 -17.78
N ASP A 383 -2.63 18.41 -17.07
CA ASP A 383 -1.21 18.51 -16.66
C ASP A 383 -0.85 17.40 -15.64
N ILE A 384 -1.72 17.18 -14.66
CA ILE A 384 -1.53 16.11 -13.67
C ILE A 384 -1.57 14.75 -14.35
N THR A 385 -2.51 14.53 -15.24
CA THR A 385 -2.67 13.28 -16.00
C THR A 385 -1.42 13.00 -16.83
N GLU A 386 -0.86 13.99 -17.54
CA GLU A 386 0.37 13.85 -18.31
C GLU A 386 1.56 13.48 -17.41
N LYS A 387 1.71 14.14 -16.26
CA LYS A 387 2.76 13.84 -15.29
C LYS A 387 2.60 12.46 -14.65
N LEU A 388 1.37 12.00 -14.36
CA LEU A 388 1.12 10.64 -13.90
C LEU A 388 1.52 9.60 -14.95
N TYR A 389 1.23 9.85 -16.23
CA TYR A 389 1.71 8.98 -17.30
C TYR A 389 3.25 8.99 -17.42
N SER A 390 3.89 10.13 -17.24
CA SER A 390 5.36 10.23 -17.21
C SER A 390 5.95 9.37 -16.08
N LEU A 391 5.34 9.42 -14.90
CA LEU A 391 5.73 8.55 -13.78
C LEU A 391 5.57 7.06 -14.10
N ILE A 392 4.48 6.65 -14.75
CA ILE A 392 4.25 5.25 -15.19
C ILE A 392 5.31 4.80 -16.19
N ARG A 393 5.82 5.69 -17.04
CA ARG A 393 6.93 5.41 -17.97
C ARG A 393 8.29 5.23 -17.28
N GLY A 394 8.38 5.62 -15.99
CA GLY A 394 9.61 5.60 -15.21
C GLY A 394 10.38 6.92 -15.25
N ASP A 395 9.77 7.98 -15.79
CA ASP A 395 10.35 9.31 -15.78
C ASP A 395 10.29 9.90 -14.35
N LYS A 396 11.16 10.88 -14.10
CA LYS A 396 11.12 11.67 -12.88
C LYS A 396 10.42 12.98 -13.15
N VAL A 397 9.50 13.35 -12.27
CA VAL A 397 8.69 14.58 -12.38
C VAL A 397 9.12 15.57 -11.30
N LEU A 398 9.27 16.82 -11.67
CA LEU A 398 9.47 17.90 -10.70
C LEU A 398 8.12 18.31 -10.13
N ALA A 399 7.96 18.19 -8.81
CA ALA A 399 6.73 18.51 -8.12
C ALA A 399 6.99 19.31 -6.85
N ARG A 400 6.07 20.21 -6.52
CA ARG A 400 6.05 20.90 -5.23
C ARG A 400 5.38 19.99 -4.21
N ILE A 401 5.98 19.86 -3.05
CA ILE A 401 5.52 19.02 -1.94
C ILE A 401 5.25 19.90 -0.73
N ASP A 402 4.01 19.90 -0.26
CA ASP A 402 3.62 20.45 1.02
C ASP A 402 3.38 19.31 2.02
N GLN A 403 4.13 19.30 3.12
CA GLN A 403 3.96 18.30 4.18
C GLN A 403 2.64 18.46 4.97
N ASN A 404 1.94 19.57 4.79
CA ASN A 404 0.70 19.90 5.49
C ASN A 404 -0.55 19.62 4.64
N VAL A 405 -0.44 18.79 3.60
CA VAL A 405 -1.55 18.47 2.71
C VAL A 405 -2.72 17.82 3.48
N VAL A 406 -3.95 18.22 3.13
CA VAL A 406 -5.19 17.68 3.66
C VAL A 406 -6.13 17.27 2.52
N TYR A 407 -7.08 16.37 2.80
CA TYR A 407 -8.01 15.87 1.78
C TYR A 407 -8.80 16.99 1.09
N ARG A 408 -9.30 17.95 1.85
CA ARG A 408 -10.13 19.06 1.32
C ARG A 408 -9.40 19.97 0.33
N SER A 409 -8.09 20.10 0.47
CA SER A 409 -7.27 20.95 -0.40
C SER A 409 -6.80 20.29 -1.70
N LEU A 410 -7.21 19.03 -1.97
CA LEU A 410 -6.76 18.30 -3.17
C LEU A 410 -7.19 18.96 -4.48
N THR A 411 -8.36 19.64 -4.47
CA THR A 411 -8.89 20.37 -5.63
C THR A 411 -8.37 21.78 -5.75
N ASP A 412 -7.76 22.33 -4.70
CA ASP A 412 -7.37 23.73 -4.64
C ASP A 412 -6.00 24.00 -5.27
N ASP A 413 -5.07 23.03 -5.18
CA ASP A 413 -3.73 23.13 -5.74
C ASP A 413 -3.23 21.74 -6.21
N PRO A 414 -2.80 21.61 -7.48
CA PRO A 414 -2.18 20.39 -8.01
C PRO A 414 -0.98 19.87 -7.20
N ALA A 415 -0.24 20.75 -6.51
CA ALA A 415 0.85 20.37 -5.62
C ALA A 415 0.39 19.41 -4.51
N ASN A 416 -0.84 19.56 -4.03
CA ASN A 416 -1.41 18.74 -2.98
C ASN A 416 -1.56 17.27 -3.39
N ILE A 417 -1.80 17.00 -4.66
CA ILE A 417 -1.90 15.65 -5.22
C ILE A 417 -0.57 14.90 -5.09
N TYR A 418 0.55 15.54 -5.47
CA TYR A 418 1.88 14.92 -5.35
C TYR A 418 2.28 14.75 -3.90
N SER A 419 1.93 15.71 -3.04
CA SER A 419 2.15 15.63 -1.60
C SER A 419 1.40 14.45 -1.00
N LEU A 420 0.12 14.27 -1.33
CA LEU A 420 -0.69 13.15 -0.89
C LEU A 420 -0.10 11.81 -1.37
N LEU A 421 0.24 11.70 -2.65
CA LEU A 421 0.82 10.49 -3.23
C LEU A 421 2.16 10.12 -2.59
N LEU A 422 2.99 11.13 -2.26
CA LEU A 422 4.26 10.92 -1.58
C LEU A 422 4.06 10.39 -0.16
N VAL A 423 3.23 11.06 0.66
CA VAL A 423 3.01 10.68 2.07
C VAL A 423 2.30 9.33 2.17
N ALA A 424 1.41 9.03 1.21
CA ALA A 424 0.72 7.74 1.13
C ALA A 424 1.61 6.59 0.61
N GLY A 425 2.82 6.87 0.10
CA GLY A 425 3.79 5.88 -0.35
C GLY A 425 3.64 5.47 -1.83
N TYR A 426 2.91 6.23 -2.63
CA TYR A 426 2.82 6.02 -4.08
C TYR A 426 3.98 6.65 -4.85
N LEU A 427 4.67 7.62 -4.24
CA LEU A 427 5.85 8.29 -4.79
C LEU A 427 7.02 8.22 -3.82
N LYS A 428 8.23 8.40 -4.34
CA LYS A 428 9.47 8.69 -3.59
C LYS A 428 10.09 9.99 -4.08
N THR A 429 10.90 10.62 -3.23
CA THR A 429 11.71 11.78 -3.61
C THR A 429 13.18 11.38 -3.73
N THR A 430 13.92 12.01 -4.65
CA THR A 430 15.38 11.83 -4.77
C THR A 430 16.15 13.14 -4.55
N ILE A 431 15.51 14.27 -4.78
CA ILE A 431 16.06 15.62 -4.59
C ILE A 431 15.01 16.42 -3.82
N LYS A 432 15.45 17.16 -2.80
CA LYS A 432 14.60 18.00 -1.94
C LYS A 432 15.22 19.38 -1.84
N GLU A 433 14.53 20.41 -2.31
CA GLU A 433 14.96 21.81 -2.17
C GLU A 433 13.91 22.58 -1.39
N LEU A 434 14.26 23.06 -0.19
CA LEU A 434 13.36 23.86 0.64
C LEU A 434 13.10 25.21 -0.01
N GLN A 435 11.83 25.58 -0.17
CA GLN A 435 11.39 26.85 -0.71
C GLN A 435 11.13 27.87 0.41
N ALA A 436 11.09 29.15 0.04
CA ALA A 436 10.91 30.26 0.99
C ALA A 436 9.58 30.22 1.77
N ASP A 437 8.57 29.54 1.25
CA ASP A 437 7.26 29.36 1.87
C ASP A 437 7.15 28.10 2.75
N GLY A 438 8.25 27.36 2.92
CA GLY A 438 8.31 26.13 3.71
C GLY A 438 7.89 24.87 2.97
N SER A 439 7.46 24.94 1.71
CA SER A 439 7.27 23.78 0.85
C SER A 439 8.61 23.26 0.31
N TYR A 440 8.60 22.07 -0.29
CA TYR A 440 9.78 21.51 -0.96
C TYR A 440 9.54 21.39 -2.46
N LEU A 441 10.52 21.78 -3.24
CA LEU A 441 10.59 21.40 -4.65
C LEU A 441 11.32 20.06 -4.74
N CYS A 442 10.61 19.01 -5.18
CA CYS A 442 11.11 17.64 -5.17
C CYS A 442 11.12 17.04 -6.57
N GLN A 443 12.15 16.26 -6.85
CA GLN A 443 12.10 15.33 -7.97
C GLN A 443 11.47 14.04 -7.48
N VAL A 444 10.26 13.73 -7.97
CA VAL A 444 9.49 12.55 -7.56
C VAL A 444 9.49 11.47 -8.64
N SER A 445 9.41 10.22 -8.22
CA SER A 445 9.27 9.05 -9.09
C SER A 445 8.50 7.94 -8.39
N ILE A 446 8.04 6.93 -9.13
CA ILE A 446 7.46 5.72 -8.55
C ILE A 446 8.57 4.94 -7.81
N PRO A 447 8.31 4.45 -6.58
CA PRO A 447 9.35 3.81 -5.76
C PRO A 447 9.94 2.55 -6.39
N ASN A 448 9.11 1.63 -6.87
CA ASN A 448 9.49 0.28 -7.25
C ASN A 448 8.48 -0.36 -8.22
N LYS A 449 8.75 -1.61 -8.62
CA LYS A 449 7.88 -2.35 -9.56
C LYS A 449 6.50 -2.68 -8.98
N GLU A 450 6.40 -2.93 -7.69
CA GLU A 450 5.12 -3.18 -7.04
C GLU A 450 4.19 -2.00 -7.24
N ILE A 451 4.64 -0.79 -6.87
CA ILE A 451 3.84 0.43 -7.00
C ILE A 451 3.60 0.80 -8.47
N ALA A 452 4.56 0.56 -9.36
CA ALA A 452 4.35 0.76 -10.80
C ALA A 452 3.19 -0.11 -11.33
N SER A 453 3.06 -1.35 -10.83
CA SER A 453 1.94 -2.22 -11.22
C SER A 453 0.60 -1.71 -10.69
N VAL A 454 0.57 -1.07 -9.52
CA VAL A 454 -0.61 -0.41 -8.95
C VAL A 454 -1.07 0.73 -9.84
N TYR A 455 -0.18 1.66 -10.15
CA TYR A 455 -0.50 2.77 -11.04
C TYR A 455 -1.10 2.30 -12.36
N LYS A 456 -0.49 1.28 -12.98
CA LYS A 456 -1.00 0.71 -14.23
C LYS A 456 -2.41 0.15 -14.07
N SER A 457 -2.68 -0.60 -12.99
CA SER A 457 -4.00 -1.20 -12.76
C SER A 457 -5.07 -0.16 -12.41
N GLU A 458 -4.75 0.86 -11.62
CA GLU A 458 -5.71 1.90 -11.23
C GLU A 458 -6.02 2.85 -12.39
N VAL A 459 -5.01 3.26 -13.17
CA VAL A 459 -5.23 4.03 -14.39
C VAL A 459 -6.11 3.26 -15.36
N LEU A 460 -5.87 1.95 -15.53
CA LEU A 460 -6.73 1.10 -16.36
C LEU A 460 -8.16 1.00 -15.79
N ALA A 461 -8.30 0.85 -14.47
CA ALA A 461 -9.60 0.79 -13.80
C ALA A 461 -10.36 2.13 -13.94
N HIS A 462 -9.68 3.27 -13.79
CA HIS A 462 -10.25 4.59 -14.01
C HIS A 462 -10.74 4.76 -15.46
N LEU A 463 -9.91 4.38 -16.43
CA LEU A 463 -10.29 4.35 -17.84
C LEU A 463 -11.50 3.43 -18.09
N MET A 464 -11.67 2.35 -17.33
CA MET A 464 -12.86 1.48 -17.39
C MET A 464 -14.10 2.13 -16.77
N GLN A 465 -13.98 2.88 -15.67
CA GLN A 465 -15.09 3.53 -14.97
C GLN A 465 -15.72 4.67 -15.78
N ILE A 466 -14.91 5.47 -16.48
CA ILE A 466 -15.42 6.52 -17.38
C ILE A 466 -16.10 5.96 -18.64
N GLY A 467 -16.44 4.67 -18.63
CA GLY A 467 -17.17 3.99 -19.71
C GLY A 467 -16.30 3.57 -20.88
N ALA A 468 -15.02 3.67 -20.68
CA ALA A 468 -13.98 3.61 -21.66
C ALA A 468 -13.58 2.20 -22.09
N VAL A 469 -13.32 1.28 -21.16
CA VAL A 469 -12.78 -0.05 -21.52
C VAL A 469 -13.58 -1.15 -20.83
N SER A 470 -14.05 -2.13 -21.61
CA SER A 470 -14.37 -3.43 -21.05
C SER A 470 -13.06 -4.26 -21.01
N ARG A 471 -12.91 -5.15 -20.04
CA ARG A 471 -11.83 -6.15 -19.97
C ARG A 471 -11.65 -6.89 -21.30
N THR A 472 -12.76 -7.12 -21.99
CA THR A 472 -12.81 -7.69 -23.34
C THR A 472 -12.13 -6.83 -24.41
N THR A 473 -12.00 -5.50 -24.24
CA THR A 473 -11.29 -4.65 -25.22
C THR A 473 -9.78 -4.76 -25.05
N ALA A 474 -9.27 -4.76 -23.81
CA ALA A 474 -7.85 -4.99 -23.57
C ALA A 474 -7.42 -6.40 -24.02
N ASP A 475 -8.25 -7.43 -23.78
CA ASP A 475 -8.02 -8.79 -24.28
C ASP A 475 -7.99 -8.83 -25.81
N LYS A 476 -8.90 -8.13 -26.50
CA LYS A 476 -8.91 -8.04 -27.97
C LYS A 476 -7.67 -7.33 -28.52
N ILE A 477 -7.20 -6.29 -27.86
CA ILE A 477 -5.97 -5.58 -28.25
C ILE A 477 -4.77 -6.51 -28.10
N ALA A 478 -4.62 -7.18 -26.96
CA ALA A 478 -3.57 -8.15 -26.72
C ALA A 478 -3.59 -9.27 -27.77
N GLU A 479 -4.75 -9.87 -28.01
CA GLU A 479 -4.93 -10.91 -29.05
C GLU A 479 -4.54 -10.42 -30.43
N SER A 480 -4.96 -9.21 -30.80
CA SER A 480 -4.65 -8.62 -32.11
C SER A 480 -3.15 -8.37 -32.29
N LEU A 481 -2.45 -7.95 -31.24
CA LEU A 481 -1.00 -7.79 -31.21
C LEU A 481 -0.28 -9.15 -31.40
N PHE A 482 -0.72 -10.19 -30.66
CA PHE A 482 -0.14 -11.53 -30.79
C PHE A 482 -0.31 -12.12 -32.19
N LEU A 483 -1.46 -11.90 -32.79
CA LEU A 483 -1.78 -12.41 -34.11
C LEU A 483 -1.23 -11.55 -35.26
N ASN A 484 -0.62 -10.40 -34.95
CA ASN A 484 -0.20 -9.39 -35.92
C ASN A 484 -1.36 -8.92 -36.83
N ASP A 485 -2.59 -8.86 -36.25
CA ASP A 485 -3.80 -8.46 -36.97
C ASP A 485 -4.04 -6.95 -36.75
N TYR A 486 -3.38 -6.15 -37.58
CA TYR A 486 -3.45 -4.69 -37.45
C TYR A 486 -4.87 -4.14 -37.71
N VAL A 487 -5.69 -4.83 -38.49
CA VAL A 487 -7.07 -4.40 -38.77
C VAL A 487 -7.95 -4.56 -37.53
N LYS A 488 -7.82 -5.69 -36.83
CA LYS A 488 -8.51 -5.88 -35.56
C LYS A 488 -7.96 -4.96 -34.47
N LEU A 489 -6.64 -4.73 -34.45
CA LEU A 489 -6.01 -3.80 -33.51
C LEU A 489 -6.54 -2.37 -33.70
N GLU A 490 -6.55 -1.87 -34.95
CA GLU A 490 -7.10 -0.55 -35.32
C GLU A 490 -8.57 -0.43 -34.90
N LYS A 491 -9.36 -1.47 -35.22
CA LYS A 491 -10.79 -1.50 -34.86
C LYS A 491 -10.98 -1.50 -33.34
N ALA A 492 -10.23 -2.30 -32.59
CA ALA A 492 -10.34 -2.38 -31.14
C ALA A 492 -9.96 -1.05 -30.46
N ILE A 493 -8.88 -0.40 -30.92
CA ILE A 493 -8.47 0.92 -30.43
C ILE A 493 -9.53 1.97 -30.83
N SER A 494 -10.03 1.95 -32.07
CA SER A 494 -11.05 2.89 -32.55
C SER A 494 -12.37 2.76 -31.79
N GLU A 495 -12.85 1.54 -31.54
CA GLU A 495 -14.03 1.28 -30.72
C GLU A 495 -13.87 1.83 -29.30
N TYR A 496 -12.67 1.65 -28.77
CA TYR A 496 -12.27 2.20 -27.48
C TYR A 496 -12.33 3.73 -27.49
N MET A 497 -11.61 4.38 -28.41
CA MET A 497 -11.55 5.84 -28.53
C MET A 497 -12.92 6.48 -28.64
N ASN A 498 -13.83 5.87 -29.40
CA ASN A 498 -15.18 6.41 -29.61
C ASN A 498 -16.09 6.31 -28.39
N LYS A 499 -15.93 5.25 -27.57
CA LYS A 499 -16.77 5.03 -26.37
C LYS A 499 -16.28 5.77 -25.14
N ALA A 500 -14.98 5.97 -25.04
CA ALA A 500 -14.26 6.21 -23.82
C ALA A 500 -13.71 7.61 -23.66
N ILE A 501 -13.47 8.32 -24.73
CA ILE A 501 -12.63 9.52 -24.69
C ILE A 501 -13.45 10.72 -25.11
N SER A 502 -13.37 11.80 -24.29
CA SER A 502 -13.91 13.11 -24.67
C SER A 502 -13.06 13.70 -25.80
N PHE A 503 -13.66 14.56 -26.64
CA PHE A 503 -12.93 15.24 -27.70
C PHE A 503 -11.86 16.20 -27.14
N TYR A 504 -12.02 16.61 -25.88
CA TYR A 504 -11.07 17.49 -25.18
C TYR A 504 -9.85 16.76 -24.65
N ASP A 505 -9.93 15.44 -24.45
CA ASP A 505 -8.84 14.62 -23.90
C ASP A 505 -7.79 14.22 -24.97
N THR A 506 -8.02 14.52 -26.23
CA THR A 506 -7.19 14.07 -27.37
C THR A 506 -6.15 15.10 -27.81
N ALA A 507 -5.61 15.89 -26.89
CA ALA A 507 -4.82 17.07 -27.23
C ALA A 507 -3.30 16.87 -27.31
N SER A 508 -2.73 15.73 -26.86
CA SER A 508 -1.29 15.52 -26.81
C SER A 508 -0.84 14.11 -27.19
N GLU A 509 0.38 13.98 -27.70
CA GLU A 509 1.02 12.70 -28.01
C GLU A 509 1.20 11.85 -26.74
N SER A 510 1.53 12.48 -25.61
CA SER A 510 1.69 11.84 -24.31
C SER A 510 0.44 11.14 -23.84
N PHE A 511 -0.73 11.69 -24.13
CA PHE A 511 -2.02 11.07 -23.84
C PHE A 511 -2.17 9.72 -24.56
N TYR A 512 -1.93 9.67 -25.89
CA TYR A 512 -2.06 8.42 -26.65
C TYR A 512 -1.02 7.40 -26.25
N HIS A 513 0.18 7.86 -25.91
CA HIS A 513 1.23 7.00 -25.42
C HIS A 513 0.85 6.34 -24.08
N GLY A 514 0.36 7.11 -23.12
CA GLY A 514 -0.12 6.59 -21.83
C GLY A 514 -1.31 5.63 -21.99
N LEU A 515 -2.22 5.97 -22.92
CA LEU A 515 -3.36 5.16 -23.28
C LEU A 515 -2.95 3.76 -23.76
N ILE A 516 -2.07 3.71 -24.77
CA ILE A 516 -1.59 2.43 -25.31
C ILE A 516 -0.83 1.64 -24.23
N LEU A 517 0.02 2.28 -23.44
CA LEU A 517 0.69 1.63 -22.31
C LEU A 517 -0.30 1.02 -21.31
N GLY A 518 -1.35 1.72 -20.96
CA GLY A 518 -2.40 1.21 -20.08
C GLY A 518 -3.08 -0.04 -20.65
N LEU A 519 -3.44 0.01 -21.94
CA LEU A 519 -4.12 -1.09 -22.65
C LEU A 519 -3.27 -2.35 -22.76
N ILE A 520 -1.95 -2.23 -22.97
CA ILE A 520 -1.03 -3.36 -23.11
C ILE A 520 -0.43 -3.82 -21.77
N SER A 521 -0.67 -3.10 -20.69
CA SER A 521 -0.10 -3.44 -19.36
C SER A 521 -0.48 -4.84 -18.87
N MET A 522 -1.61 -5.38 -19.32
CA MET A 522 -2.04 -6.76 -19.03
C MET A 522 -1.10 -7.82 -19.63
N MET A 523 -0.25 -7.45 -20.58
CA MET A 523 0.73 -8.35 -21.20
C MET A 523 2.05 -8.48 -20.39
N ASP A 524 2.17 -7.82 -19.24
CA ASP A 524 3.40 -7.78 -18.43
C ASP A 524 3.83 -9.16 -17.88
N ASN A 525 2.91 -10.11 -17.82
CA ASN A 525 3.23 -11.51 -17.50
C ASN A 525 4.02 -12.22 -18.62
N GLN A 526 3.77 -11.87 -19.88
CA GLN A 526 4.42 -12.47 -21.07
C GLN A 526 5.57 -11.61 -21.58
N TYR A 527 5.53 -10.30 -21.33
CA TYR A 527 6.48 -9.33 -21.84
C TYR A 527 7.07 -8.44 -20.77
N LYS A 528 8.31 -8.02 -20.96
CA LYS A 528 8.90 -6.87 -20.29
C LYS A 528 8.60 -5.63 -21.13
N ILE A 529 7.68 -4.79 -20.63
CA ILE A 529 7.27 -3.58 -21.34
C ILE A 529 8.32 -2.49 -21.10
N LYS A 530 8.88 -1.94 -22.15
CA LYS A 530 9.80 -0.80 -22.13
C LYS A 530 9.17 0.37 -22.86
N SER A 531 9.36 1.58 -22.34
CA SER A 531 8.81 2.80 -22.92
C SER A 531 9.87 3.88 -22.97
N ASN A 532 9.86 4.69 -24.05
CA ASN A 532 10.77 5.80 -24.30
C ASN A 532 12.26 5.47 -24.09
N ARG A 533 12.72 4.32 -24.58
CA ARG A 533 14.08 3.83 -24.35
C ARG A 533 14.94 4.01 -25.60
N GLU A 534 16.20 4.37 -25.36
CA GLU A 534 17.20 4.43 -26.42
C GLU A 534 17.50 3.04 -26.98
N SER A 535 17.40 2.88 -28.30
CA SER A 535 17.79 1.69 -29.04
C SER A 535 18.14 2.08 -30.49
N GLY A 536 19.19 1.47 -31.05
CA GLY A 536 19.65 1.83 -32.38
C GLY A 536 20.15 3.28 -32.45
N LYS A 537 19.59 4.06 -33.35
CA LYS A 537 19.97 5.46 -33.61
C LYS A 537 19.03 6.48 -32.97
N GLY A 538 18.12 6.05 -32.09
CA GLY A 538 17.14 6.94 -31.48
C GLY A 538 16.41 6.30 -30.30
N ARG A 539 15.22 6.79 -30.03
CA ARG A 539 14.36 6.37 -28.91
C ARG A 539 13.02 5.90 -29.45
N PHE A 540 12.62 4.67 -29.15
CA PHE A 540 11.29 4.15 -29.50
C PHE A 540 10.26 4.48 -28.40
N ASP A 541 8.99 4.56 -28.78
CA ASP A 541 7.94 4.87 -27.82
C ASP A 541 7.61 3.68 -26.92
N ILE A 542 7.30 2.50 -27.48
CA ILE A 542 6.92 1.32 -26.71
C ILE A 542 7.58 0.07 -27.31
N GLY A 543 8.24 -0.70 -26.45
CA GLY A 543 8.81 -2.01 -26.78
C GLY A 543 8.33 -3.09 -25.83
N LEU A 544 7.91 -4.24 -26.36
CA LEU A 544 7.54 -5.44 -25.61
C LEU A 544 8.59 -6.52 -25.85
N ILE A 545 9.42 -6.75 -24.85
CA ILE A 545 10.46 -7.78 -24.87
C ILE A 545 9.87 -9.06 -24.28
N PRO A 546 9.82 -10.18 -25.04
CA PRO A 546 9.22 -11.41 -24.54
C PRO A 546 10.02 -12.00 -23.37
N ARG A 547 9.34 -12.57 -22.40
CA ARG A 547 9.95 -13.31 -21.28
C ARG A 547 10.18 -14.80 -21.62
N ASP A 548 9.64 -15.27 -22.73
CA ASP A 548 9.73 -16.63 -23.23
C ASP A 548 9.90 -16.58 -24.76
N ASP A 549 10.85 -17.33 -25.29
CA ASP A 549 11.24 -17.35 -26.71
C ASP A 549 10.11 -17.75 -27.68
N LYS A 550 9.01 -18.30 -27.17
CA LYS A 550 7.82 -18.62 -27.97
C LYS A 550 7.02 -17.39 -28.42
N TYR A 551 7.24 -16.24 -27.79
CA TYR A 551 6.53 -14.99 -28.11
C TYR A 551 7.41 -14.08 -29.00
N PRO A 552 6.81 -13.33 -29.94
CA PRO A 552 7.54 -12.33 -30.72
C PRO A 552 7.85 -11.10 -29.86
N GLY A 553 8.98 -10.44 -30.12
CA GLY A 553 9.19 -9.07 -29.68
C GLY A 553 8.26 -8.12 -30.43
N MET A 554 7.89 -6.98 -29.85
CA MET A 554 7.04 -5.98 -30.49
C MET A 554 7.58 -4.58 -30.24
N ILE A 555 7.54 -3.73 -31.26
CA ILE A 555 7.91 -2.31 -31.20
C ILE A 555 6.76 -1.50 -31.76
N MET A 556 6.38 -0.45 -31.04
CA MET A 556 5.35 0.50 -31.45
C MET A 556 5.94 1.90 -31.46
N GLU A 557 5.65 2.63 -32.50
CA GLU A 557 5.93 4.06 -32.64
C GLU A 557 4.59 4.78 -32.79
N LEU A 558 4.37 5.80 -31.98
CA LEU A 558 3.11 6.54 -31.90
C LEU A 558 3.30 7.93 -32.48
N LYS A 559 2.34 8.40 -33.28
CA LYS A 559 2.35 9.78 -33.77
C LYS A 559 0.96 10.39 -33.66
N TRP A 560 0.93 11.67 -33.42
CA TRP A 560 -0.31 12.41 -33.29
C TRP A 560 -0.23 13.76 -34.03
N LYS A 561 -1.34 14.08 -34.74
CA LYS A 561 -1.58 15.43 -35.29
C LYS A 561 -3.08 15.75 -35.29
N LYS A 562 -3.43 17.02 -35.08
CA LYS A 562 -4.82 17.49 -35.11
C LYS A 562 -5.38 17.53 -36.54
N ASN A 563 -6.69 17.24 -36.67
CA ASN A 563 -7.49 17.52 -37.84
C ASN A 563 -6.97 16.91 -39.17
N LEU A 564 -6.38 15.72 -39.11
CA LEU A 564 -5.98 14.99 -40.31
C LEU A 564 -7.19 14.34 -41.00
N ASP A 565 -7.16 14.22 -42.31
CA ASP A 565 -8.07 13.33 -43.04
C ASP A 565 -7.57 11.86 -42.99
N ASP A 566 -8.33 10.91 -43.57
CA ASP A 566 -7.98 9.47 -43.48
C ASP A 566 -6.73 9.13 -44.32
N HIS A 567 -6.48 9.88 -45.38
CA HIS A 567 -5.28 9.71 -46.20
C HIS A 567 -4.04 10.23 -45.44
N GLU A 568 -4.11 11.41 -44.87
CA GLU A 568 -3.05 12.02 -44.05
C GLU A 568 -2.73 11.18 -42.80
N LEU A 569 -3.77 10.65 -42.13
CA LEU A 569 -3.62 9.77 -40.99
C LEU A 569 -2.91 8.47 -41.35
N THR A 570 -3.22 7.92 -42.55
CA THR A 570 -2.53 6.75 -43.08
C THR A 570 -1.06 7.04 -43.39
N LEU A 571 -0.74 8.21 -43.96
CA LEU A 571 0.63 8.64 -44.21
C LEU A 571 1.40 8.80 -42.89
N LEU A 572 0.80 9.36 -41.87
CA LEU A 572 1.41 9.54 -40.55
C LEU A 572 1.71 8.19 -39.88
N ALA A 573 0.84 7.18 -40.00
CA ALA A 573 1.06 5.83 -39.49
C ALA A 573 2.22 5.12 -40.24
N ASN A 574 2.31 5.32 -41.54
CA ASN A 574 3.45 4.81 -42.34
C ASN A 574 4.76 5.51 -41.97
N GLU A 575 4.73 6.83 -41.69
CA GLU A 575 5.90 7.58 -41.20
C GLU A 575 6.40 6.99 -39.90
N ALA A 576 5.50 6.70 -38.92
CA ALA A 576 5.84 6.04 -37.67
C ALA A 576 6.49 4.67 -37.90
N LEU A 577 5.94 3.85 -38.80
CA LEU A 577 6.49 2.55 -39.13
C LEU A 577 7.88 2.66 -39.80
N CYS A 578 8.05 3.61 -40.71
CA CYS A 578 9.34 3.89 -41.36
C CYS A 578 10.38 4.36 -40.36
N GLN A 579 10.01 5.11 -39.34
CA GLN A 579 10.89 5.58 -38.27
C GLN A 579 11.51 4.39 -37.51
N ILE A 580 10.72 3.37 -37.16
CA ILE A 580 11.22 2.14 -36.49
C ILE A 580 12.35 1.51 -37.30
N HIS A 581 12.18 1.44 -38.64
CA HIS A 581 13.15 0.85 -39.51
C HIS A 581 14.42 1.70 -39.69
N SER A 582 14.25 3.01 -39.95
CA SER A 582 15.36 3.93 -40.22
C SER A 582 16.26 4.15 -39.01
N MET A 583 15.69 4.12 -37.81
CA MET A 583 16.38 4.30 -36.53
C MET A 583 16.85 2.98 -35.90
N GLU A 584 16.58 1.85 -36.57
CA GLU A 584 17.00 0.52 -36.08
C GLU A 584 16.58 0.22 -34.63
N TYR A 585 15.36 0.61 -34.23
CA TYR A 585 14.84 0.46 -32.85
C TYR A 585 14.79 -0.98 -32.35
N ASP A 586 14.85 -1.95 -33.25
CA ASP A 586 14.88 -3.39 -32.97
C ASP A 586 16.28 -3.96 -32.64
N SER A 587 17.34 -3.15 -32.72
CA SER A 587 18.72 -3.59 -32.51
C SER A 587 18.95 -4.16 -31.11
N GLU A 588 18.39 -3.58 -30.07
CA GLU A 588 18.47 -4.13 -28.70
C GLU A 588 17.84 -5.52 -28.62
N MET A 589 16.61 -5.68 -29.14
CA MET A 589 15.92 -6.98 -29.16
C MET A 589 16.66 -8.04 -29.96
N LYS A 590 17.25 -7.64 -31.08
CA LYS A 590 18.09 -8.55 -31.91
C LYS A 590 19.33 -8.97 -31.14
N SER A 591 19.97 -8.08 -30.41
CA SER A 591 21.16 -8.40 -29.59
C SER A 591 20.82 -9.31 -28.41
N GLU A 592 19.61 -9.26 -27.90
CA GLU A 592 19.05 -10.17 -26.88
C GLU A 592 18.61 -11.53 -27.48
N GLY A 593 18.79 -11.75 -28.80
CA GLY A 593 18.51 -13.03 -29.47
C GLY A 593 17.07 -13.24 -29.93
N ILE A 594 16.22 -12.20 -29.89
CA ILE A 594 14.81 -12.29 -30.28
C ILE A 594 14.72 -12.40 -31.83
N LYS A 595 14.26 -13.53 -32.31
CA LYS A 595 14.24 -13.88 -33.74
C LYS A 595 13.07 -13.25 -34.51
N LYS A 596 11.92 -13.10 -33.86
CA LYS A 596 10.72 -12.55 -34.51
C LYS A 596 10.33 -11.25 -33.81
N ILE A 597 10.31 -10.14 -34.53
CA ILE A 597 9.98 -8.82 -34.03
C ILE A 597 8.88 -8.22 -34.90
N LEU A 598 7.74 -7.91 -34.32
CA LEU A 598 6.60 -7.22 -34.93
C LEU A 598 6.77 -5.71 -34.74
N ARG A 599 6.39 -4.92 -35.75
CA ARG A 599 6.56 -3.47 -35.75
C ARG A 599 5.23 -2.82 -36.09
N PHE A 600 4.81 -1.87 -35.26
CA PHE A 600 3.54 -1.17 -35.41
C PHE A 600 3.78 0.34 -35.46
N GLY A 601 3.40 0.98 -36.55
CA GLY A 601 3.26 2.42 -36.65
C GLY A 601 1.81 2.78 -36.36
N ILE A 602 1.55 3.57 -35.33
CA ILE A 602 0.21 3.92 -34.86
C ILE A 602 0.07 5.44 -34.90
N ALA A 603 -0.91 5.94 -35.66
CA ALA A 603 -1.17 7.37 -35.77
C ALA A 603 -2.57 7.72 -35.24
N PHE A 604 -2.65 8.86 -34.57
CA PHE A 604 -3.89 9.39 -33.99
C PHE A 604 -4.22 10.77 -34.52
N SER A 605 -5.53 11.04 -34.69
CA SER A 605 -6.07 12.37 -34.95
C SER A 605 -7.45 12.51 -34.28
N GLY A 606 -7.49 13.12 -33.11
CA GLY A 606 -8.68 13.12 -32.26
C GLY A 606 -9.06 11.67 -31.89
N LYS A 607 -10.28 11.24 -32.13
CA LYS A 607 -10.76 9.87 -31.86
C LYS A 607 -10.42 8.86 -32.96
N ARG A 608 -9.80 9.30 -34.04
CA ARG A 608 -9.42 8.41 -35.16
C ARG A 608 -8.01 7.85 -34.95
N VAL A 609 -7.85 6.60 -35.31
CA VAL A 609 -6.58 5.88 -35.26
C VAL A 609 -6.35 5.16 -36.58
N CYS A 610 -5.10 5.08 -36.99
CA CYS A 610 -4.65 4.23 -38.08
C CYS A 610 -3.45 3.41 -37.63
N VAL A 611 -3.46 2.10 -37.90
CA VAL A 611 -2.37 1.18 -37.55
C VAL A 611 -1.77 0.59 -38.83
N LYS A 612 -0.45 0.61 -38.90
CA LYS A 612 0.35 -0.06 -39.95
C LYS A 612 1.35 -1.00 -39.32
N THR A 613 1.58 -2.12 -40.00
CA THR A 613 2.57 -3.14 -39.61
C THR A 613 3.29 -3.65 -40.84
N ASN A 614 4.42 -4.31 -40.66
CA ASN A 614 5.19 -4.98 -41.71
C ASN A 614 5.17 -6.50 -41.56
#